data_675ebab7d13c99fcf028acfda7d9b3a4
#
_entry.id   675ebab7d13c99fcf028acfda7d9b3a4
#
_cell.length_a   1.000
_cell.length_b   1.000
_cell.length_c   1.000
_cell.angle_alpha   90.00
_cell.angle_beta   90.00
_cell.angle_gamma   90.00
#
_symmetry.space_group_name_H-M   'P 1'
#
loop_
_entity.id
_entity.type
_entity.pdbx_description
1 polymer ?
#
loop_
_entity_poly.entity_id
_entity_poly.type
_entity_poly.pdbx_seq_one_letter_code
_entity_poly.pdbx_strand_id
1 'polypeptide(L)'
;MLLRIAADQEKFYLQNSTYANTMTAFGYASNAVPTDTGKYEISITAGNAADFTVRADYQNADAEAGKCSWFELDARGTRTSGPMGPDECWAR
;
A
#
# COMPACT_ATOMS: atom_id res chain seq x y z
N MET A 1 3.59 6.53 -3.47
CA MET A 1 4.18 5.17 -3.39
C MET A 1 3.19 4.04 -3.60
N LEU A 2 1.99 4.12 -3.04
CA LEU A 2 0.98 3.07 -3.25
C LEU A 2 0.64 2.84 -4.73
N LEU A 3 0.50 3.92 -5.50
CA LEU A 3 0.20 3.82 -6.94
C LEU A 3 1.35 3.16 -7.71
N ARG A 4 2.58 3.37 -7.29
CA ARG A 4 3.74 2.71 -7.89
C ARG A 4 3.72 1.20 -7.63
N ILE A 5 3.41 0.80 -6.40
CA ILE A 5 3.31 -0.62 -6.06
C ILE A 5 2.14 -1.27 -6.81
N ALA A 6 1.04 -0.56 -6.99
CA ALA A 6 -0.07 -1.06 -7.79
C ALA A 6 0.35 -1.32 -9.24
N ALA A 7 1.15 -0.43 -9.83
CA ALA A 7 1.69 -0.62 -11.18
C ALA A 7 2.66 -1.82 -11.23
N ASP A 8 3.50 -1.99 -10.21
CA ASP A 8 4.40 -3.15 -10.10
C ASP A 8 3.60 -4.44 -9.97
N GLN A 9 2.47 -4.44 -9.26
CA GLN A 9 1.58 -5.59 -9.16
C GLN A 9 0.99 -5.98 -10.51
N GLU A 10 0.61 -5.01 -11.32
CA GLU A 10 0.09 -5.29 -12.66
C GLU A 10 1.15 -5.99 -13.53
N LYS A 11 2.38 -5.53 -13.49
CA LYS A 11 3.50 -6.18 -14.20
C LYS A 11 3.75 -7.58 -13.67
N PHE A 12 3.71 -7.76 -12.38
CA PHE A 12 3.91 -9.05 -11.74
C PHE A 12 2.83 -10.04 -12.18
N TYR A 13 1.58 -9.59 -12.22
CA TYR A 13 0.45 -10.42 -12.66
C TYR A 13 0.62 -10.88 -14.11
N LEU A 14 1.06 -10.00 -15.00
CA LEU A 14 1.28 -10.35 -16.41
C LEU A 14 2.32 -11.45 -16.57
N GLN A 15 3.30 -11.53 -15.69
CA GLN A 15 4.38 -12.52 -15.75
C GLN A 15 4.05 -13.80 -15.00
N ASN A 16 3.24 -13.74 -13.96
CA ASN A 16 3.06 -14.84 -13.01
C ASN A 16 1.61 -15.32 -12.88
N SER A 17 0.65 -14.65 -13.50
CA SER A 17 -0.80 -14.94 -13.43
C SER A 17 -1.35 -14.88 -12.00
N THR A 18 -0.69 -14.13 -11.14
CA THR A 18 -1.09 -13.90 -9.75
C THR A 18 -0.46 -12.61 -9.26
N TYR A 19 -1.08 -11.97 -8.28
CA TYR A 19 -0.48 -10.81 -7.61
C TYR A 19 0.47 -11.27 -6.51
N ALA A 20 1.51 -10.48 -6.27
CA ALA A 20 2.45 -10.74 -5.18
C ALA A 20 1.78 -10.53 -3.82
N ASN A 21 2.14 -11.35 -2.84
CA ASN A 21 1.64 -11.23 -1.47
C ASN A 21 2.66 -10.61 -0.51
N THR A 22 3.79 -10.15 -1.04
CA THR A 22 4.86 -9.53 -0.25
C THR A 22 5.67 -8.56 -1.10
N MET A 23 6.17 -7.49 -0.48
CA MET A 23 7.03 -6.51 -1.14
C MET A 23 8.36 -7.11 -1.59
N THR A 24 8.80 -8.21 -1.01
CA THR A 24 10.05 -8.87 -1.41
C THR A 24 10.03 -9.34 -2.88
N ALA A 25 8.85 -9.57 -3.44
CA ALA A 25 8.69 -9.94 -4.84
C ALA A 25 9.17 -8.82 -5.79
N PHE A 26 9.26 -7.59 -5.32
CA PHE A 26 9.69 -6.43 -6.11
C PHE A 26 11.13 -5.99 -5.79
N GLY A 27 11.88 -6.82 -5.06
CA GLY A 27 13.28 -6.55 -4.76
C GLY A 27 13.55 -5.85 -3.44
N TYR A 28 12.53 -5.66 -2.60
CA TYR A 28 12.72 -5.08 -1.27
C TYR A 28 13.18 -6.15 -0.28
N ALA A 29 13.84 -5.70 0.80
CA ALA A 29 14.44 -6.62 1.78
C ALA A 29 13.39 -7.29 2.67
N SER A 30 12.21 -6.69 2.85
CA SER A 30 11.12 -7.24 3.65
C SER A 30 9.77 -6.74 3.14
N ASN A 31 8.67 -7.23 3.74
CA ASN A 31 7.33 -6.76 3.40
C ASN A 31 6.95 -5.43 4.11
N ALA A 32 7.85 -4.88 4.90
CA ALA A 32 7.65 -3.60 5.57
C ALA A 32 8.70 -2.62 5.05
N VAL A 33 8.33 -1.75 4.11
CA VAL A 33 9.26 -0.88 3.40
C VAL A 33 8.98 0.57 3.77
N PRO A 34 9.93 1.27 4.43
CA PRO A 34 9.73 2.68 4.76
C PRO A 34 9.77 3.55 3.50
N THR A 35 8.98 4.61 3.48
CA THR A 35 9.10 5.63 2.44
C THR A 35 10.38 6.45 2.65
N ASP A 36 10.78 7.24 1.65
CA ASP A 36 12.03 8.00 1.68
C ASP A 36 12.17 8.90 2.91
N THR A 37 11.06 9.47 3.39
CA THR A 37 11.06 10.33 4.57
C THR A 37 10.89 9.55 5.88
N GLY A 38 10.60 8.25 5.81
CA GLY A 38 10.33 7.41 6.98
C GLY A 38 8.99 7.67 7.64
N LYS A 39 8.12 8.50 7.03
CA LYS A 39 6.81 8.81 7.61
C LYS A 39 5.81 7.67 7.49
N TYR A 40 5.94 6.84 6.47
CA TYR A 40 5.04 5.71 6.19
C TYR A 40 5.84 4.44 6.00
N GLU A 41 5.18 3.32 6.30
CA GLU A 41 5.71 1.99 6.02
C GLU A 41 4.75 1.28 5.07
N ILE A 42 5.26 0.80 3.94
CA ILE A 42 4.46 0.19 2.89
C ILE A 42 4.55 -1.33 3.01
N SER A 43 3.40 -1.99 2.95
CA SER A 43 3.33 -3.46 2.97
C SER A 43 2.22 -3.96 2.06
N ILE A 44 2.34 -5.21 1.61
CA ILE A 44 1.24 -5.92 0.95
C ILE A 44 0.58 -6.79 2.00
N THR A 45 -0.71 -6.56 2.24
CA THR A 45 -1.47 -7.29 3.24
C THR A 45 -2.23 -8.48 2.65
N ALA A 46 -2.46 -8.47 1.34
CA ALA A 46 -3.09 -9.58 0.62
C ALA A 46 -2.61 -9.60 -0.82
N GLY A 47 -2.41 -10.80 -1.37
CA GLY A 47 -2.05 -10.99 -2.76
C GLY A 47 -2.38 -12.41 -3.19
N ASN A 48 -3.17 -12.57 -4.26
CA ASN A 48 -3.55 -13.86 -4.81
C ASN A 48 -3.87 -13.71 -6.31
N ALA A 49 -4.43 -14.74 -6.92
CA ALA A 49 -4.73 -14.73 -8.35
C ALA A 49 -5.88 -13.77 -8.74
N ALA A 50 -6.66 -13.30 -7.77
CA ALA A 50 -7.85 -12.49 -8.02
C ALA A 50 -7.68 -11.03 -7.59
N ASP A 51 -6.86 -10.73 -6.57
CA ASP A 51 -6.80 -9.41 -5.98
C ASP A 51 -5.51 -9.20 -5.20
N PHE A 52 -5.23 -7.94 -4.84
CA PHE A 52 -4.17 -7.57 -3.90
C PHE A 52 -4.64 -6.38 -3.07
N THR A 53 -4.01 -6.20 -1.90
CA THR A 53 -4.15 -5.00 -1.09
C THR A 53 -2.77 -4.52 -0.68
N VAL A 54 -2.45 -3.29 -0.99
CA VAL A 54 -1.22 -2.63 -0.54
C VAL A 54 -1.61 -1.55 0.46
N ARG A 55 -0.82 -1.43 1.53
CA ARG A 55 -1.13 -0.58 2.67
C ARG A 55 0.06 0.32 3.00
N ALA A 56 -0.25 1.57 3.38
CA ALA A 56 0.71 2.50 3.95
C ALA A 56 0.28 2.83 5.37
N ASP A 57 1.17 2.61 6.34
CA ASP A 57 0.93 2.90 7.75
C ASP A 57 1.79 4.09 8.19
N TYR A 58 1.15 5.10 8.79
CA TYR A 58 1.84 6.28 9.30
C TYR A 58 2.63 5.94 10.55
N GLN A 59 3.90 6.35 10.59
CA GLN A 59 4.84 5.93 11.63
C GLN A 59 4.99 6.92 12.79
N ASN A 60 4.51 8.15 12.64
CA ASN A 60 4.68 9.18 13.66
C ASN A 60 3.44 9.29 14.55
N ALA A 61 3.64 9.61 15.84
CA ALA A 61 2.56 9.77 16.80
C ALA A 61 2.23 11.27 17.00
N ASP A 62 1.78 11.92 15.92
CA ASP A 62 1.41 13.34 15.95
C ASP A 62 -0.06 13.53 15.56
N ALA A 63 -0.49 14.78 15.33
CA ALA A 63 -1.88 15.09 14.98
C ALA A 63 -2.34 14.40 13.70
N GLU A 64 -1.44 14.12 12.76
CA GLU A 64 -1.78 13.45 11.49
C GLU A 64 -2.18 11.99 11.74
N ALA A 65 -1.61 11.32 12.73
CA ALA A 65 -1.98 9.94 13.08
C ALA A 65 -3.44 9.83 13.52
N GLY A 66 -4.02 10.89 14.07
CA GLY A 66 -5.44 10.93 14.43
C GLY A 66 -6.37 11.20 13.26
N LYS A 67 -5.83 11.53 12.11
CA LYS A 67 -6.59 11.85 10.89
C LYS A 67 -6.46 10.77 9.83
N CYS A 68 -5.26 10.50 9.36
CA CYS A 68 -4.97 9.58 8.26
C CYS A 68 -3.79 8.70 8.66
N SER A 69 -4.06 7.70 9.51
CA SER A 69 -3.02 6.82 10.03
C SER A 69 -2.68 5.67 9.10
N TRP A 70 -3.56 5.34 8.18
CA TRP A 70 -3.31 4.29 7.19
C TRP A 70 -4.07 4.55 5.90
N PHE A 71 -3.53 4.00 4.79
CA PHE A 71 -4.12 4.08 3.45
C PHE A 71 -4.03 2.70 2.84
N GLU A 72 -5.06 2.28 2.09
CA GLU A 72 -5.06 1.01 1.36
C GLU A 72 -5.53 1.20 -0.08
N LEU A 73 -4.97 0.39 -0.99
CA LEU A 73 -5.33 0.36 -2.40
C LEU A 73 -5.38 -1.09 -2.85
N ASP A 74 -6.46 -1.46 -3.54
CA ASP A 74 -6.61 -2.83 -4.06
C ASP A 74 -6.48 -2.88 -5.59
N ALA A 75 -6.63 -4.08 -6.17
CA ALA A 75 -6.47 -4.32 -7.60
C ALA A 75 -7.53 -3.61 -8.45
N ARG A 76 -8.66 -3.25 -7.86
CA ARG A 76 -9.74 -2.52 -8.55
C ARG A 76 -9.56 -1.01 -8.50
N GLY A 77 -8.51 -0.54 -7.82
CA GLY A 77 -8.30 0.87 -7.60
C GLY A 77 -9.13 1.46 -6.47
N THR A 78 -9.77 0.62 -5.65
CA THR A 78 -10.53 1.08 -4.49
C THR A 78 -9.56 1.63 -3.45
N ARG A 79 -9.79 2.87 -3.02
CA ARG A 79 -8.97 3.57 -2.04
C ARG A 79 -9.69 3.66 -0.72
N THR A 80 -9.04 3.22 0.35
CA THR A 80 -9.58 3.32 1.71
C THR A 80 -8.54 3.95 2.62
N SER A 81 -8.98 4.43 3.76
CA SER A 81 -8.10 5.07 4.74
C SER A 81 -8.82 5.14 6.08
N GLY A 82 -8.06 5.45 7.12
CA GLY A 82 -8.61 5.64 8.46
C GLY A 82 -7.70 6.44 9.38
N PRO A 83 -8.22 6.96 10.45
CA PRO A 83 -9.64 6.96 10.87
C PRO A 83 -10.57 7.83 10.01
N MET A 84 -10.03 8.83 9.26
CA MET A 84 -10.83 9.62 8.32
C MET A 84 -11.02 8.86 7.01
N GLY A 85 -12.06 9.18 6.25
CA GLY A 85 -12.39 8.52 5.01
C GLY A 85 -11.43 8.85 3.85
N PRO A 86 -11.52 8.09 2.74
CA PRO A 86 -10.60 8.26 1.61
C PRO A 86 -10.72 9.63 0.92
N ASP A 87 -11.89 10.25 0.91
CA ASP A 87 -12.06 11.58 0.31
C ASP A 87 -11.20 12.62 1.00
N GLU A 88 -11.02 12.50 2.31
CA GLU A 88 -10.20 13.40 3.12
C GLU A 88 -8.70 13.06 2.98
N CYS A 89 -8.37 11.79 3.13
CA CYS A 89 -6.97 11.36 3.22
C CYS A 89 -6.27 11.31 1.87
N TRP A 90 -6.92 10.79 0.85
CA TRP A 90 -6.31 10.65 -0.47
C TRP A 90 -6.25 11.98 -1.25
N ALA A 91 -6.97 12.99 -0.82
CA ALA A 91 -6.94 14.33 -1.42
C ALA A 91 -5.73 15.17 -0.97
N ARG A 92 -4.93 14.68 -0.06
CA ARG A 92 -3.80 15.41 0.52
C ARG A 92 -2.54 15.34 -0.31
#